data_c8aa4c16a8d29b1543879d1ffcb883f9
#
_entry.id   c8aa4c16a8d29b1543879d1ffcb883f9
#
_cell.length_a   1.000
_cell.length_b   1.000
_cell.length_c   1.000
_cell.angle_alpha   90.00
_cell.angle_beta   90.00
_cell.angle_gamma   90.00
#
_symmetry.space_group_name_H-M   'P 1'
#
loop_
_entity.id
_entity.type
_entity.pdbx_description
1 polymer ?
#
loop_
_entity_poly.entity_id
_entity_poly.type
_entity_poly.pdbx_seq_one_letter_code
_entity_poly.pdbx_strand_id
1 'polypeptide(L)'
;GRAAAARAAVWFRGKAVEPFYFHLHCERTVTGLTGNIHSIQSLGAVDGPGVRYVVFMQGCPLRCVYCHNPDTWLTEGGTPTDADELVRKALRFRPYWKNGGGVTVTGGEPLLQAEFVAEFFEKLHEHGVHTALDTSGVGNLAQAEKVLEHTDLVLCDLKFLSKADYLKNCRADYGQIERFLQLTAMKGVPLWIRHVVVPGLTDSLDHLRRVKAKAESYPNFEKLEFLPFHKLCIEKYDRLGLEFPLRDTPAMTNERLSELLAQL
;
A
#
# COMPACT_ATOMS: atom_id res chain seq x y z
N GLY A 1 -3.59 47.63 -9.29
CA GLY A 1 -4.30 47.53 -10.54
C GLY A 1 -5.28 46.35 -10.49
N ARG A 2 -6.58 46.62 -10.44
CA ARG A 2 -7.63 45.58 -10.47
C ARG A 2 -7.82 45.14 -11.90
N ALA A 3 -7.56 43.86 -12.20
CA ALA A 3 -7.92 43.25 -13.49
C ALA A 3 -9.40 42.87 -13.46
N ALA A 4 -10.17 43.42 -14.37
CA ALA A 4 -11.58 43.12 -14.59
C ALA A 4 -11.71 41.74 -15.27
N ALA A 5 -12.36 40.79 -14.65
CA ALA A 5 -12.73 39.53 -15.27
C ALA A 5 -13.93 39.77 -16.23
N ALA A 6 -13.73 39.44 -17.50
CA ALA A 6 -14.77 39.52 -18.53
C ALA A 6 -15.85 38.47 -18.27
N ARG A 7 -17.09 38.87 -18.09
CA ARG A 7 -18.27 38.00 -17.96
C ARG A 7 -18.71 37.53 -19.36
N ALA A 8 -18.65 36.23 -19.60
CA ALA A 8 -19.27 35.63 -20.78
C ALA A 8 -20.75 35.37 -20.51
N ALA A 9 -21.63 35.99 -21.29
CA ALA A 9 -23.06 35.76 -21.26
C ALA A 9 -23.43 34.54 -22.12
N VAL A 10 -24.19 33.61 -21.59
CA VAL A 10 -24.71 32.47 -22.35
C VAL A 10 -26.15 32.82 -22.81
N TRP A 11 -26.38 32.73 -24.13
CA TRP A 11 -27.67 33.02 -24.76
C TRP A 11 -28.48 31.75 -25.01
N PHE A 12 -29.71 31.66 -24.53
CA PHE A 12 -30.64 30.60 -24.88
C PHE A 12 -31.99 31.22 -25.27
N ARG A 13 -32.44 30.92 -26.51
CA ARG A 13 -33.69 31.42 -27.10
C ARG A 13 -33.91 32.95 -27.04
N GLY A 14 -32.84 33.73 -27.33
CA GLY A 14 -32.97 35.18 -27.48
C GLY A 14 -33.21 35.99 -26.18
N LYS A 15 -33.02 35.36 -25.03
CA LYS A 15 -33.04 36.03 -23.71
C LYS A 15 -31.76 35.76 -22.95
N ALA A 16 -31.20 36.79 -22.33
CA ALA A 16 -30.10 36.66 -21.42
C ALA A 16 -30.59 35.97 -20.15
N VAL A 17 -30.03 34.80 -19.82
CA VAL A 17 -30.26 34.09 -18.57
C VAL A 17 -29.05 34.30 -17.71
N GLU A 18 -29.22 34.91 -16.55
CA GLU A 18 -28.16 34.95 -15.56
C GLU A 18 -27.88 33.53 -15.08
N PRO A 19 -26.59 33.07 -15.06
CA PRO A 19 -26.28 31.78 -14.54
C PRO A 19 -26.54 31.75 -13.03
N PHE A 20 -27.50 30.93 -12.62
CA PHE A 20 -27.70 30.57 -11.22
C PHE A 20 -26.46 29.77 -10.77
N TYR A 21 -25.48 30.47 -10.25
CA TYR A 21 -24.37 29.84 -9.52
C TYR A 21 -24.91 29.47 -8.13
N PHE A 22 -25.25 28.20 -7.97
CA PHE A 22 -25.29 27.59 -6.63
C PHE A 22 -23.83 27.56 -6.14
N HIS A 23 -23.39 28.61 -5.47
CA HIS A 23 -22.19 28.64 -4.66
C HIS A 23 -22.47 27.84 -3.37
N LEU A 24 -22.48 26.51 -3.46
CA LEU A 24 -22.14 25.68 -2.31
C LEU A 24 -20.61 25.66 -2.18
N HIS A 25 -20.01 26.80 -1.87
CA HIS A 25 -18.72 26.83 -1.22
C HIS A 25 -18.94 26.42 0.23
N CYS A 26 -19.01 25.10 0.47
CA CYS A 26 -18.56 24.58 1.73
C CYS A 26 -17.03 24.68 1.67
N GLU A 27 -16.48 25.82 2.07
CA GLU A 27 -15.06 25.91 2.43
C GLU A 27 -14.87 24.99 3.64
N ARG A 28 -14.59 23.68 3.35
CA ARG A 28 -14.02 22.79 4.34
C ARG A 28 -12.66 23.36 4.67
N THR A 29 -12.51 23.96 5.83
CA THR A 29 -11.22 24.14 6.47
C THR A 29 -10.63 22.73 6.64
N VAL A 30 -9.75 22.32 5.73
CA VAL A 30 -8.96 21.10 5.86
C VAL A 30 -8.04 21.35 7.04
N THR A 31 -8.39 20.79 8.20
CA THR A 31 -7.64 20.96 9.45
C THR A 31 -6.62 19.85 9.69
N GLY A 32 -6.60 18.81 8.82
CA GLY A 32 -5.73 17.63 8.91
C GLY A 32 -4.76 17.50 7.74
N LEU A 33 -3.85 16.53 7.86
CA LEU A 33 -2.97 16.13 6.76
C LEU A 33 -3.77 15.50 5.62
N THR A 34 -3.34 15.75 4.39
CA THR A 34 -3.96 15.19 3.19
C THR A 34 -3.06 14.09 2.64
N GLY A 35 -3.62 12.87 2.50
CA GLY A 35 -2.97 11.76 1.83
C GLY A 35 -3.39 11.64 0.38
N ASN A 36 -2.45 11.27 -0.47
CA ASN A 36 -2.70 11.04 -1.88
C ASN A 36 -3.07 9.56 -2.10
N ILE A 37 -4.36 9.28 -2.31
CA ILE A 37 -4.92 7.92 -2.38
C ILE A 37 -5.04 7.49 -3.84
N HIS A 38 -4.43 6.35 -4.19
CA HIS A 38 -4.58 5.75 -5.51
C HIS A 38 -5.98 5.14 -5.69
N SER A 39 -6.37 4.26 -4.78
CA SER A 39 -7.65 3.55 -4.85
C SER A 39 -8.02 2.94 -3.49
N ILE A 40 -9.25 2.42 -3.41
CA ILE A 40 -9.79 1.79 -2.21
C ILE A 40 -10.45 0.47 -2.61
N GLN A 41 -10.17 -0.59 -1.83
CA GLN A 41 -10.89 -1.85 -1.89
C GLN A 41 -11.63 -2.07 -0.57
N SER A 42 -12.95 -2.06 -0.62
CA SER A 42 -13.78 -2.03 0.60
C SER A 42 -13.90 -3.37 1.34
N LEU A 43 -13.63 -4.50 0.68
CA LEU A 43 -13.75 -5.86 1.23
C LEU A 43 -12.57 -6.73 0.79
N GLY A 44 -11.34 -6.35 1.18
CA GLY A 44 -10.13 -7.13 0.96
C GLY A 44 -10.10 -8.37 1.86
N ALA A 45 -9.69 -9.51 1.30
CA ALA A 45 -9.62 -10.78 2.03
C ALA A 45 -8.19 -11.33 2.17
N VAL A 46 -7.20 -10.65 1.57
CA VAL A 46 -5.80 -11.12 1.51
C VAL A 46 -4.79 -10.10 2.05
N ASP A 47 -5.29 -9.00 2.59
CA ASP A 47 -4.46 -7.87 3.02
C ASP A 47 -4.37 -7.78 4.56
N GLY A 48 -4.34 -8.92 5.23
CA GLY A 48 -4.29 -9.06 6.69
C GLY A 48 -5.41 -9.94 7.23
N PRO A 49 -5.62 -9.98 8.57
CA PRO A 49 -6.61 -10.82 9.19
C PRO A 49 -8.04 -10.33 8.92
N GLY A 50 -8.97 -11.27 8.73
CA GLY A 50 -10.39 -10.99 8.52
C GLY A 50 -10.69 -10.24 7.21
N VAL A 51 -11.78 -9.50 7.18
CA VAL A 51 -12.13 -8.63 6.05
C VAL A 51 -11.57 -7.24 6.29
N ARG A 52 -10.89 -6.67 5.29
CA ARG A 52 -10.19 -5.39 5.41
C ARG A 52 -10.80 -4.31 4.51
N TYR A 53 -10.84 -3.09 5.00
CA TYR A 53 -10.94 -1.91 4.16
C TYR A 53 -9.53 -1.51 3.76
N VAL A 54 -9.18 -1.69 2.49
CA VAL A 54 -7.80 -1.54 2.00
C VAL A 54 -7.66 -0.20 1.29
N VAL A 55 -6.71 0.60 1.74
CA VAL A 55 -6.37 1.91 1.16
C VAL A 55 -5.05 1.79 0.42
N PHE A 56 -5.07 1.99 -0.89
CA PHE A 56 -3.87 1.99 -1.72
C PHE A 56 -3.34 3.41 -1.86
N MET A 57 -2.12 3.64 -1.35
CA MET A 57 -1.45 4.94 -1.43
C MET A 57 -0.84 5.16 -2.81
N GLN A 58 -0.81 6.41 -3.25
CA GLN A 58 -0.11 6.82 -4.45
C GLN A 58 1.36 7.14 -4.12
N GLY A 59 2.26 6.77 -5.02
CA GLY A 59 3.71 6.95 -4.89
C GLY A 59 4.43 5.71 -4.38
N CYS A 60 5.51 5.29 -5.09
CA CYS A 60 6.39 4.21 -4.66
C CYS A 60 7.82 4.47 -5.16
N PRO A 61 8.85 4.41 -4.29
CA PRO A 61 10.23 4.61 -4.71
C PRO A 61 10.84 3.36 -5.35
N LEU A 62 10.22 2.18 -5.16
CA LEU A 62 10.71 0.92 -5.68
C LEU A 62 10.33 0.71 -7.15
N ARG A 63 11.08 -0.15 -7.83
CA ARG A 63 10.80 -0.63 -9.19
C ARG A 63 10.96 -2.14 -9.23
N CYS A 64 10.10 -2.82 -8.43
CA CYS A 64 10.13 -4.29 -8.34
C CYS A 64 9.81 -4.91 -9.69
N VAL A 65 10.60 -5.89 -10.13
CA VAL A 65 10.44 -6.56 -11.43
C VAL A 65 9.10 -7.30 -11.56
N TYR A 66 8.45 -7.64 -10.45
CA TYR A 66 7.13 -8.26 -10.39
C TYR A 66 6.06 -7.35 -9.77
N CYS A 67 6.20 -6.02 -9.89
CA CYS A 67 5.22 -5.09 -9.31
C CYS A 67 3.84 -5.29 -9.92
N HIS A 68 2.80 -5.39 -9.07
CA HIS A 68 1.40 -5.50 -9.52
C HIS A 68 0.69 -4.15 -9.64
N ASN A 69 1.29 -3.09 -9.09
CA ASN A 69 0.71 -1.75 -9.08
C ASN A 69 1.64 -0.70 -9.70
N PRO A 70 2.08 -0.86 -10.97
CA PRO A 70 2.96 0.14 -11.61
C PRO A 70 2.28 1.51 -11.74
N ASP A 71 0.96 1.55 -11.71
CA ASP A 71 0.13 2.75 -11.71
C ASP A 71 0.27 3.58 -10.42
N THR A 72 0.84 3.01 -9.35
CA THR A 72 1.15 3.73 -8.11
C THR A 72 2.58 4.29 -8.06
N TRP A 73 3.41 4.11 -9.09
CA TRP A 73 4.83 4.47 -9.00
C TRP A 73 5.09 5.97 -8.91
N LEU A 74 4.33 6.77 -9.66
CA LEU A 74 4.48 8.22 -9.64
C LEU A 74 3.85 8.79 -8.36
N THR A 75 4.43 9.87 -7.84
CA THR A 75 3.86 10.61 -6.72
C THR A 75 2.70 11.50 -7.15
N GLU A 76 2.70 11.87 -8.42
CA GLU A 76 1.60 12.58 -9.08
C GLU A 76 0.46 11.63 -9.40
N GLY A 77 -0.74 12.15 -9.43
CA GLY A 77 -1.96 11.36 -9.61
C GLY A 77 -2.58 11.00 -8.25
N GLY A 78 -3.53 10.06 -8.26
CA GLY A 78 -4.31 9.75 -7.06
C GLY A 78 -5.32 10.84 -6.70
N THR A 79 -5.96 10.67 -5.57
CA THR A 79 -6.99 11.60 -5.06
C THR A 79 -6.57 12.11 -3.69
N PRO A 80 -6.29 13.42 -3.55
CA PRO A 80 -6.05 14.02 -2.24
C PRO A 80 -7.25 13.78 -1.33
N THR A 81 -7.01 13.18 -0.17
CA THR A 81 -8.07 12.80 0.77
C THR A 81 -7.66 13.17 2.19
N ASP A 82 -8.53 13.83 2.89
CA ASP A 82 -8.40 14.17 4.29
C ASP A 82 -8.56 12.92 5.18
N ALA A 83 -7.80 12.84 6.29
CA ALA A 83 -7.81 11.68 7.18
C ALA A 83 -9.20 11.44 7.80
N ASP A 84 -9.90 12.50 8.23
CA ASP A 84 -11.25 12.39 8.81
C ASP A 84 -12.28 11.90 7.78
N GLU A 85 -12.14 12.35 6.53
CA GLU A 85 -12.97 11.85 5.44
C GLU A 85 -12.75 10.36 5.20
N LEU A 86 -11.49 9.93 5.20
CA LEU A 86 -11.12 8.53 4.98
C LEU A 86 -11.61 7.63 6.11
N VAL A 87 -11.48 8.08 7.38
CA VAL A 87 -12.04 7.39 8.56
C VAL A 87 -13.55 7.22 8.41
N ARG A 88 -14.29 8.29 8.09
CA ARG A 88 -15.74 8.20 7.89
C ARG A 88 -16.12 7.21 6.78
N LYS A 89 -15.37 7.17 5.69
CA LYS A 89 -15.58 6.19 4.60
C LYS A 89 -15.34 4.77 5.09
N ALA A 90 -14.22 4.53 5.79
CA ALA A 90 -13.85 3.22 6.30
C ALA A 90 -14.88 2.68 7.31
N LEU A 91 -15.31 3.49 8.28
CA LEU A 91 -16.27 3.10 9.33
C LEU A 91 -17.62 2.59 8.79
N ARG A 92 -18.01 2.96 7.56
CA ARG A 92 -19.23 2.42 6.91
C ARG A 92 -19.13 0.90 6.67
N PHE A 93 -17.90 0.34 6.64
CA PHE A 93 -17.64 -1.08 6.44
C PHE A 93 -17.42 -1.85 7.74
N ARG A 94 -17.47 -1.18 8.90
CA ARG A 94 -17.32 -1.80 10.23
C ARG A 94 -18.18 -3.06 10.44
N PRO A 95 -19.43 -3.16 9.96
CA PRO A 95 -20.23 -4.38 10.12
C PRO A 95 -19.61 -5.65 9.49
N TYR A 96 -18.68 -5.49 8.56
CA TYR A 96 -17.99 -6.59 7.88
C TYR A 96 -16.67 -6.99 8.57
N TRP A 97 -16.16 -6.22 9.53
CA TRP A 97 -14.87 -6.45 10.21
C TRP A 97 -14.99 -7.47 11.34
N LYS A 98 -15.44 -8.66 11.00
CA LYS A 98 -15.46 -9.79 11.92
C LYS A 98 -14.10 -10.51 11.91
N ASN A 99 -13.79 -11.25 12.98
CA ASN A 99 -12.60 -12.11 13.09
C ASN A 99 -11.27 -11.37 12.86
N GLY A 100 -11.08 -10.23 13.51
CA GLY A 100 -9.85 -9.43 13.40
C GLY A 100 -9.77 -8.52 12.18
N GLY A 101 -10.88 -8.32 11.45
CA GLY A 101 -10.95 -7.36 10.35
C GLY A 101 -10.71 -5.91 10.79
N GLY A 102 -10.50 -5.03 9.81
CA GLY A 102 -10.22 -3.61 10.08
C GLY A 102 -9.75 -2.87 8.84
N VAL A 103 -8.77 -1.99 8.98
CA VAL A 103 -8.21 -1.19 7.89
C VAL A 103 -6.78 -1.61 7.58
N THR A 104 -6.44 -1.72 6.30
CA THR A 104 -5.07 -1.91 5.83
C THR A 104 -4.67 -0.74 4.94
N VAL A 105 -3.51 -0.16 5.15
CA VAL A 105 -2.90 0.80 4.24
C VAL A 105 -1.77 0.10 3.49
N THR A 106 -1.82 0.16 2.17
CA THR A 106 -0.92 -0.50 1.20
C THR A 106 -0.75 0.37 -0.05
N GLY A 107 -0.53 -0.23 -1.22
CA GLY A 107 -0.61 0.41 -2.54
C GLY A 107 0.73 0.57 -3.22
N GLY A 108 1.23 1.82 -3.33
CA GLY A 108 2.63 2.11 -3.63
C GLY A 108 3.50 1.78 -2.43
N GLU A 109 4.03 2.80 -1.76
CA GLU A 109 4.72 2.64 -0.48
C GLU A 109 4.11 3.61 0.55
N PRO A 110 3.36 3.10 1.54
CA PRO A 110 2.71 3.94 2.55
C PRO A 110 3.67 4.85 3.32
N LEU A 111 4.89 4.39 3.58
CA LEU A 111 5.90 5.13 4.32
C LEU A 111 6.43 6.37 3.59
N LEU A 112 6.11 6.57 2.31
CA LEU A 112 6.31 7.85 1.63
C LEU A 112 5.38 8.94 2.15
N GLN A 113 4.24 8.58 2.71
CA GLN A 113 3.23 9.47 3.26
C GLN A 113 3.00 9.15 4.75
N ALA A 114 4.07 8.82 5.46
CA ALA A 114 4.04 8.29 6.84
C ALA A 114 3.29 9.21 7.82
N GLU A 115 3.41 10.52 7.71
CA GLU A 115 2.72 11.47 8.62
C GLU A 115 1.19 11.36 8.45
N PHE A 116 0.71 11.27 7.22
CA PHE A 116 -0.71 11.05 6.95
C PHE A 116 -1.18 9.68 7.44
N VAL A 117 -0.38 8.63 7.20
CA VAL A 117 -0.72 7.26 7.64
C VAL A 117 -0.79 7.18 9.16
N ALA A 118 0.13 7.84 9.87
CA ALA A 118 0.12 7.91 11.34
C ALA A 118 -1.15 8.58 11.87
N GLU A 119 -1.52 9.77 11.35
CA GLU A 119 -2.75 10.46 11.72
C GLU A 119 -4.00 9.61 11.41
N PHE A 120 -4.03 8.98 10.25
CA PHE A 120 -5.15 8.12 9.85
C PHE A 120 -5.32 6.91 10.78
N PHE A 121 -4.22 6.25 11.17
CA PHE A 121 -4.22 5.13 12.09
C PHE A 121 -4.58 5.56 13.52
N GLU A 122 -4.06 6.67 14.01
CA GLU A 122 -4.44 7.25 15.30
C GLU A 122 -5.96 7.45 15.39
N LYS A 123 -6.54 8.12 14.40
CA LYS A 123 -7.99 8.35 14.33
C LYS A 123 -8.81 7.06 14.24
N LEU A 124 -8.31 6.03 13.55
CA LEU A 124 -8.94 4.70 13.51
C LEU A 124 -8.90 4.03 14.89
N HIS A 125 -7.80 4.16 15.64
CA HIS A 125 -7.68 3.65 16.99
C HIS A 125 -8.65 4.32 17.97
N GLU A 126 -8.96 5.61 17.82
CA GLU A 126 -10.01 6.31 18.60
C GLU A 126 -11.38 5.63 18.43
N HIS A 127 -11.60 4.97 17.29
CA HIS A 127 -12.81 4.20 17.02
C HIS A 127 -12.68 2.69 17.33
N GLY A 128 -11.56 2.24 17.93
CA GLY A 128 -11.30 0.83 18.21
C GLY A 128 -11.20 -0.04 16.96
N VAL A 129 -10.64 0.50 15.88
CA VAL A 129 -10.45 -0.21 14.60
C VAL A 129 -9.04 -0.75 14.53
N HIS A 130 -8.90 -2.03 14.23
CA HIS A 130 -7.60 -2.69 14.00
C HIS A 130 -6.94 -2.17 12.72
N THR A 131 -5.68 -1.75 12.83
CA THR A 131 -4.88 -1.18 11.74
C THR A 131 -3.79 -2.14 11.28
N ALA A 132 -3.58 -2.23 9.98
CA ALA A 132 -2.48 -2.98 9.39
C ALA A 132 -1.71 -2.13 8.38
N LEU A 133 -0.39 -2.13 8.51
CA LEU A 133 0.54 -1.48 7.58
C LEU A 133 1.12 -2.54 6.66
N ASP A 134 0.82 -2.45 5.37
CA ASP A 134 1.40 -3.30 4.34
C ASP A 134 2.45 -2.52 3.56
N THR A 135 3.73 -2.85 3.74
CA THR A 135 4.86 -2.03 3.31
C THR A 135 6.04 -2.86 2.82
N SER A 136 6.87 -2.25 1.99
CA SER A 136 8.20 -2.77 1.70
C SER A 136 9.25 -2.42 2.76
N GLY A 137 8.93 -1.56 3.72
CA GLY A 137 9.85 -1.05 4.73
C GLY A 137 10.79 0.05 4.25
N VAL A 138 10.55 0.62 3.06
CA VAL A 138 11.38 1.70 2.50
C VAL A 138 10.77 3.06 2.80
N GLY A 139 11.45 3.87 3.62
CA GLY A 139 10.99 5.20 3.99
C GLY A 139 11.88 5.86 5.03
N ASN A 140 11.45 6.99 5.55
CA ASN A 140 12.12 7.66 6.66
C ASN A 140 11.80 6.93 7.98
N LEU A 141 12.83 6.37 8.64
CA LEU A 141 12.65 5.57 9.86
C LEU A 141 12.03 6.35 11.03
N ALA A 142 12.37 7.62 11.19
CA ALA A 142 11.79 8.43 12.26
C ALA A 142 10.29 8.70 12.05
N GLN A 143 9.87 8.81 10.79
CA GLN A 143 8.44 8.91 10.45
C GLN A 143 7.75 7.55 10.53
N ALA A 144 8.42 6.46 10.11
CA ALA A 144 7.90 5.10 10.25
C ALA A 144 7.64 4.74 11.72
N GLU A 145 8.49 5.21 12.65
CA GLU A 145 8.30 5.02 14.09
C GLU A 145 6.95 5.56 14.55
N LYS A 146 6.53 6.75 14.09
CA LYS A 146 5.22 7.33 14.42
C LYS A 146 4.06 6.50 13.87
N VAL A 147 4.20 5.96 12.66
CA VAL A 147 3.18 5.05 12.08
C VAL A 147 3.02 3.81 12.95
N LEU A 148 4.15 3.22 13.39
CA LEU A 148 4.15 2.00 14.19
C LEU A 148 3.52 2.19 15.58
N GLU A 149 3.45 3.40 16.13
CA GLU A 149 2.75 3.71 17.38
C GLU A 149 1.23 3.46 17.30
N HIS A 150 0.69 3.49 16.09
CA HIS A 150 -0.73 3.28 15.82
C HIS A 150 -0.98 2.10 14.86
N THR A 151 -0.05 1.12 14.83
CA THR A 151 -0.12 -0.06 13.96
C THR A 151 -0.27 -1.33 14.79
N ASP A 152 -1.35 -2.08 14.59
CA ASP A 152 -1.58 -3.36 15.27
C ASP A 152 -0.91 -4.54 14.58
N LEU A 153 -0.62 -4.42 13.28
CA LEU A 153 0.03 -5.46 12.49
C LEU A 153 0.85 -4.85 11.34
N VAL A 154 2.06 -5.31 11.18
CA VAL A 154 2.86 -5.03 9.97
C VAL A 154 2.85 -6.26 9.06
N LEU A 155 2.44 -6.05 7.79
CA LEU A 155 2.70 -6.98 6.70
C LEU A 155 3.91 -6.43 5.93
N CYS A 156 5.05 -7.11 6.01
CA CYS A 156 6.26 -6.64 5.33
C CYS A 156 6.69 -7.59 4.22
N ASP A 157 6.85 -7.04 3.03
CA ASP A 157 7.34 -7.78 1.88
C ASP A 157 8.87 -7.95 1.94
N LEU A 158 9.35 -9.11 2.38
CA LEU A 158 10.76 -9.49 2.24
C LEU A 158 11.00 -10.00 0.81
N LYS A 159 11.36 -9.10 -0.08
CA LYS A 159 11.40 -9.38 -1.53
C LYS A 159 12.61 -10.20 -1.96
N PHE A 160 13.76 -9.98 -1.34
CA PHE A 160 15.03 -10.70 -1.57
C PHE A 160 15.82 -10.77 -0.26
N LEU A 161 16.99 -11.43 -0.30
CA LEU A 161 17.85 -11.66 0.88
C LEU A 161 19.24 -11.03 0.78
N SER A 162 19.52 -10.29 -0.29
CA SER A 162 20.83 -9.65 -0.48
C SER A 162 20.69 -8.22 -1.01
N LYS A 163 21.70 -7.39 -0.70
CA LYS A 163 21.79 -6.02 -1.25
C LYS A 163 21.84 -6.02 -2.77
N ALA A 164 22.55 -6.97 -3.38
CA ALA A 164 22.69 -7.07 -4.82
C ALA A 164 21.35 -7.37 -5.48
N ASP A 165 20.57 -8.31 -4.93
CA ASP A 165 19.26 -8.68 -5.47
C ASP A 165 18.23 -7.57 -5.30
N TYR A 166 18.19 -6.88 -4.14
CA TYR A 166 17.33 -5.73 -3.93
C TYR A 166 17.64 -4.59 -4.89
N LEU A 167 18.92 -4.26 -5.07
CA LEU A 167 19.32 -3.22 -6.01
C LEU A 167 18.92 -3.58 -7.45
N LYS A 168 19.21 -4.82 -7.87
CA LYS A 168 18.92 -5.32 -9.22
C LYS A 168 17.42 -5.39 -9.51
N ASN A 169 16.64 -5.97 -8.59
CA ASN A 169 15.25 -6.37 -8.85
C ASN A 169 14.20 -5.43 -8.27
N CYS A 170 14.59 -4.53 -7.34
CA CYS A 170 13.66 -3.58 -6.70
C CYS A 170 14.13 -2.13 -6.81
N ARG A 171 15.39 -1.88 -7.18
CA ARG A 171 16.06 -0.57 -7.12
C ARG A 171 16.00 0.04 -5.71
N ALA A 172 16.17 -0.79 -4.68
CA ALA A 172 16.07 -0.40 -3.28
C ALA A 172 17.32 -0.83 -2.48
N ASP A 173 17.56 -0.15 -1.36
CA ASP A 173 18.62 -0.52 -0.40
C ASP A 173 18.06 -1.51 0.63
N TYR A 174 18.55 -2.75 0.60
CA TYR A 174 18.19 -3.79 1.57
C TYR A 174 18.43 -3.38 3.02
N GLY A 175 19.46 -2.55 3.27
CA GLY A 175 19.74 -2.07 4.61
C GLY A 175 18.64 -1.20 5.20
N GLN A 176 17.83 -0.51 4.38
CA GLN A 176 16.65 0.21 4.87
C GLN A 176 15.57 -0.76 5.38
N ILE A 177 15.31 -1.82 4.61
CA ILE A 177 14.33 -2.83 4.98
C ILE A 177 14.73 -3.53 6.28
N GLU A 178 15.99 -3.91 6.42
CA GLU A 178 16.49 -4.52 7.66
C GLU A 178 16.32 -3.61 8.87
N ARG A 179 16.67 -2.31 8.74
CA ARG A 179 16.45 -1.34 9.83
C ARG A 179 14.97 -1.15 10.17
N PHE A 180 14.08 -1.15 9.17
CA PHE A 180 12.65 -1.09 9.41
C PHE A 180 12.14 -2.33 10.16
N LEU A 181 12.54 -3.54 9.74
CA LEU A 181 12.18 -4.79 10.43
C LEU A 181 12.73 -4.84 11.87
N GLN A 182 13.94 -4.33 12.10
CA GLN A 182 14.47 -4.17 13.46
C GLN A 182 13.63 -3.17 14.29
N LEU A 183 13.18 -2.07 13.67
CA LEU A 183 12.32 -1.09 14.33
C LEU A 183 10.98 -1.71 14.73
N THR A 184 10.33 -2.52 13.86
CA THR A 184 9.09 -3.23 14.23
C THR A 184 9.31 -4.15 15.44
N ALA A 185 10.45 -4.85 15.50
CA ALA A 185 10.82 -5.72 16.60
C ALA A 185 11.05 -4.92 17.90
N MET A 186 11.74 -3.78 17.82
CA MET A 186 11.96 -2.89 19.00
C MET A 186 10.64 -2.33 19.55
N LYS A 187 9.67 -2.04 18.67
CA LYS A 187 8.34 -1.55 19.06
C LYS A 187 7.40 -2.69 19.49
N GLY A 188 7.78 -3.94 19.27
CA GLY A 188 6.94 -5.10 19.59
C GLY A 188 5.68 -5.22 18.74
N VAL A 189 5.64 -4.58 17.57
CA VAL A 189 4.47 -4.66 16.67
C VAL A 189 4.46 -6.01 15.99
N PRO A 190 3.36 -6.78 16.02
CA PRO A 190 3.21 -8.07 15.33
C PRO A 190 3.62 -7.99 13.87
N LEU A 191 4.37 -8.98 13.39
CA LEU A 191 4.97 -8.98 12.07
C LEU A 191 4.58 -10.22 11.26
N TRP A 192 3.93 -10.00 10.13
CA TRP A 192 3.79 -10.99 9.08
C TRP A 192 4.77 -10.66 7.96
N ILE A 193 5.60 -11.64 7.59
CA ILE A 193 6.49 -11.54 6.43
C ILE A 193 5.78 -12.14 5.21
N ARG A 194 5.84 -11.45 4.09
CA ARG A 194 5.36 -11.96 2.80
C ARG A 194 6.50 -12.06 1.81
N HIS A 195 6.46 -13.11 1.01
CA HIS A 195 7.48 -13.37 -0.01
C HIS A 195 6.84 -13.92 -1.28
N VAL A 196 7.06 -13.25 -2.41
CA VAL A 196 6.56 -13.70 -3.71
C VAL A 196 7.50 -14.75 -4.28
N VAL A 197 6.95 -15.93 -4.59
CA VAL A 197 7.69 -17.06 -5.18
C VAL A 197 7.60 -16.98 -6.70
N VAL A 198 8.68 -16.55 -7.33
CA VAL A 198 8.79 -16.33 -8.79
C VAL A 198 9.61 -17.45 -9.41
N PRO A 199 9.05 -18.21 -10.39
CA PRO A 199 9.80 -19.27 -11.07
C PRO A 199 11.10 -18.78 -11.69
N GLY A 200 12.19 -19.50 -11.40
CA GLY A 200 13.53 -19.18 -11.88
C GLY A 200 14.21 -17.98 -11.21
N LEU A 201 13.55 -17.33 -10.25
CA LEU A 201 14.12 -16.18 -9.54
C LEU A 201 14.20 -16.39 -8.02
N THR A 202 13.10 -16.83 -7.39
CA THR A 202 12.99 -16.98 -5.93
C THR A 202 12.41 -18.34 -5.51
N ASP A 203 12.26 -19.29 -6.42
CA ASP A 203 11.56 -20.58 -6.21
C ASP A 203 12.47 -21.76 -5.81
N SER A 204 13.79 -21.53 -5.59
CA SER A 204 14.67 -22.61 -5.12
C SER A 204 14.41 -22.93 -3.64
N LEU A 205 14.46 -24.21 -3.28
CA LEU A 205 14.27 -24.66 -1.88
C LEU A 205 15.27 -24.02 -0.92
N ASP A 206 16.53 -23.83 -1.35
CA ASP A 206 17.54 -23.14 -0.54
C ASP A 206 17.10 -21.71 -0.26
N HIS A 207 16.65 -20.98 -1.29
CA HIS A 207 16.17 -19.61 -1.12
C HIS A 207 14.98 -19.53 -0.17
N LEU A 208 13.98 -20.39 -0.34
CA LEU A 208 12.79 -20.43 0.52
C LEU A 208 13.13 -20.76 1.97
N ARG A 209 14.05 -21.73 2.22
CA ARG A 209 14.54 -22.02 3.58
C ARG A 209 15.24 -20.83 4.21
N ARG A 210 16.04 -20.10 3.45
CA ARG A 210 16.71 -18.88 3.93
C ARG A 210 15.73 -17.75 4.22
N VAL A 211 14.67 -17.59 3.40
CA VAL A 211 13.58 -16.64 3.68
C VAL A 211 12.87 -16.99 4.98
N LYS A 212 12.53 -18.27 5.17
CA LYS A 212 11.89 -18.76 6.40
C LYS A 212 12.77 -18.49 7.62
N ALA A 213 14.03 -18.90 7.59
CA ALA A 213 14.97 -18.67 8.68
C ALA A 213 15.16 -17.18 8.99
N LYS A 214 15.20 -16.31 7.95
CA LYS A 214 15.28 -14.87 8.14
C LYS A 214 13.99 -14.30 8.78
N ALA A 215 12.82 -14.72 8.34
CA ALA A 215 11.55 -14.29 8.92
C ALA A 215 11.45 -14.70 10.40
N GLU A 216 11.74 -15.96 10.72
CA GLU A 216 11.70 -16.51 12.06
C GLU A 216 12.77 -15.91 13.02
N SER A 217 13.76 -15.20 12.50
CA SER A 217 14.79 -14.54 13.30
C SER A 217 14.31 -13.24 14.00
N TYR A 218 13.16 -12.70 13.62
CA TYR A 218 12.60 -11.50 14.25
C TYR A 218 11.74 -11.86 15.47
N PRO A 219 11.95 -11.27 16.65
CA PRO A 219 11.27 -11.67 17.88
C PRO A 219 9.75 -11.40 17.89
N ASN A 220 9.29 -10.50 17.04
CA ASN A 220 7.88 -10.14 16.85
C ASN A 220 7.23 -10.87 15.66
N PHE A 221 7.91 -11.85 15.08
CA PHE A 221 7.40 -12.64 13.96
C PHE A 221 6.22 -13.50 14.37
N GLU A 222 5.14 -13.45 13.61
CA GLU A 222 3.96 -14.28 13.81
C GLU A 222 3.66 -15.21 12.64
N LYS A 223 3.93 -14.76 11.39
CA LYS A 223 3.51 -15.49 10.20
C LYS A 223 4.43 -15.22 9.00
N LEU A 224 4.67 -16.26 8.21
CA LEU A 224 5.27 -16.17 6.88
C LEU A 224 4.25 -16.62 5.83
N GLU A 225 4.04 -15.78 4.83
CA GLU A 225 3.20 -16.09 3.67
C GLU A 225 4.06 -16.13 2.40
N PHE A 226 4.12 -17.29 1.77
CA PHE A 226 4.65 -17.44 0.43
C PHE A 226 3.52 -17.21 -0.58
N LEU A 227 3.66 -16.19 -1.43
CA LEU A 227 2.66 -15.78 -2.39
C LEU A 227 3.04 -16.29 -3.79
N PRO A 228 2.14 -16.94 -4.53
CA PRO A 228 2.42 -17.36 -5.88
C PRO A 228 2.55 -16.16 -6.81
N PHE A 229 3.62 -16.13 -7.61
CA PHE A 229 3.77 -15.13 -8.68
C PHE A 229 2.67 -15.31 -9.73
N HIS A 230 1.97 -14.23 -10.06
CA HIS A 230 0.98 -14.20 -11.13
C HIS A 230 1.15 -12.94 -12.01
N LYS A 231 0.47 -12.91 -13.15
CA LYS A 231 0.64 -11.86 -14.17
C LYS A 231 -0.63 -11.01 -14.40
N LEU A 232 -1.49 -10.87 -13.40
CA LEU A 232 -2.72 -10.07 -13.50
C LEU A 232 -2.46 -8.56 -13.70
N CYS A 233 -1.21 -8.12 -13.50
CA CYS A 233 -0.79 -6.74 -13.70
C CYS A 233 -0.48 -6.37 -15.17
N ILE A 234 -0.40 -7.31 -16.11
CA ILE A 234 0.04 -7.07 -17.49
C ILE A 234 -0.76 -5.95 -18.16
N GLU A 235 -2.08 -5.95 -18.03
CA GLU A 235 -2.93 -4.89 -18.61
C GLU A 235 -2.61 -3.49 -18.08
N LYS A 236 -2.14 -3.37 -16.81
CA LYS A 236 -1.72 -2.09 -16.26
C LYS A 236 -0.43 -1.61 -16.93
N TYR A 237 0.54 -2.50 -17.15
CA TYR A 237 1.77 -2.18 -17.87
C TYR A 237 1.49 -1.76 -19.30
N ASP A 238 0.65 -2.50 -20.01
CA ASP A 238 0.28 -2.20 -21.40
C ASP A 238 -0.41 -0.83 -21.50
N ARG A 239 -1.34 -0.50 -20.60
CA ARG A 239 -2.00 0.82 -20.54
C ARG A 239 -1.04 1.98 -20.25
N LEU A 240 0.01 1.72 -19.46
CA LEU A 240 1.01 2.71 -19.10
C LEU A 240 2.14 2.81 -20.14
N GLY A 241 2.14 1.96 -21.18
CA GLY A 241 3.23 1.90 -22.15
C GLY A 241 4.56 1.43 -21.54
N LEU A 242 4.49 0.63 -20.48
CA LEU A 242 5.65 0.11 -19.75
C LEU A 242 5.91 -1.34 -20.14
N GLU A 243 7.18 -1.72 -20.17
CA GLU A 243 7.57 -3.12 -20.29
C GLU A 243 7.44 -3.85 -18.94
N PHE A 244 6.75 -4.99 -18.92
CA PHE A 244 6.72 -5.88 -17.75
C PHE A 244 7.92 -6.82 -17.79
N PRO A 245 8.91 -6.70 -16.86
CA PRO A 245 10.17 -7.44 -16.96
C PRO A 245 10.02 -8.96 -16.93
N LEU A 246 8.94 -9.48 -16.32
CA LEU A 246 8.67 -10.90 -16.18
C LEU A 246 7.53 -11.39 -17.09
N ARG A 247 7.30 -10.73 -18.22
CA ARG A 247 6.22 -11.07 -19.16
C ARG A 247 6.27 -12.54 -19.61
N ASP A 248 7.47 -13.05 -19.88
CA ASP A 248 7.68 -14.39 -20.37
C ASP A 248 7.90 -15.44 -19.25
N THR A 249 8.05 -14.97 -17.99
CA THR A 249 8.17 -15.88 -16.83
C THR A 249 6.81 -16.55 -16.59
N PRO A 250 6.76 -17.91 -16.45
CA PRO A 250 5.53 -18.61 -16.14
C PRO A 250 4.97 -18.17 -14.77
N ALA A 251 3.65 -18.14 -14.62
CA ALA A 251 3.02 -17.95 -13.31
C ALA A 251 3.33 -19.16 -12.40
N MET A 252 3.41 -18.92 -11.09
CA MET A 252 3.52 -19.98 -10.09
C MET A 252 2.12 -20.53 -9.82
N THR A 253 1.91 -21.83 -10.03
CA THR A 253 0.63 -22.45 -9.68
C THR A 253 0.56 -22.75 -8.18
N ASN A 254 -0.65 -22.85 -7.65
CA ASN A 254 -0.84 -23.18 -6.23
C ASN A 254 -0.35 -24.61 -5.92
N GLU A 255 -0.51 -25.54 -6.84
CA GLU A 255 -0.03 -26.91 -6.72
C GLU A 255 1.49 -26.94 -6.61
N ARG A 256 2.19 -26.22 -7.53
CA ARG A 256 3.65 -26.15 -7.52
C ARG A 256 4.18 -25.45 -6.26
N LEU A 257 3.52 -24.36 -5.84
CA LEU A 257 3.88 -23.70 -4.59
C LEU A 257 3.72 -24.66 -3.40
N SER A 258 2.58 -25.38 -3.31
CA SER A 258 2.32 -26.34 -2.24
C SER A 258 3.36 -27.47 -2.21
N GLU A 259 3.78 -28.00 -3.37
CA GLU A 259 4.85 -29.00 -3.47
C GLU A 259 6.20 -28.49 -2.93
N LEU A 260 6.54 -27.23 -3.21
CA LEU A 260 7.76 -26.60 -2.70
C LEU A 260 7.68 -26.41 -1.18
N LEU A 261 6.54 -25.90 -0.68
CA LEU A 261 6.36 -25.64 0.75
C LEU A 261 6.31 -26.91 1.60
N ALA A 262 5.84 -28.03 1.04
CA ALA A 262 5.86 -29.32 1.71
C ALA A 262 7.28 -29.87 1.98
N GLN A 263 8.32 -29.25 1.37
CA GLN A 263 9.73 -29.65 1.53
C GLN A 263 10.51 -28.69 2.45
N LEU A 264 9.86 -27.66 3.01
CA LEU A 264 10.47 -26.69 3.95
C LEU A 264 10.34 -27.13 5.39
#